data_d8e982fc20325185c3344872e6ff8384
#
_entry.id   d8e982fc20325185c3344872e6ff8384
#
_cell.length_a   1.000
_cell.length_b   1.000
_cell.length_c   1.000
_cell.angle_alpha   90.00
_cell.angle_beta   90.00
_cell.angle_gamma   90.00
#
_symmetry.space_group_name_H-M   'P 1'
#
loop_
_entity.id
_entity.type
_entity.pdbx_description
1 polymer ?
#
loop_
_entity_poly.entity_id
_entity_poly.type
_entity_poly.pdbx_seq_one_letter_code
_entity_poly.pdbx_strand_id
1 'polypeptide(L)'
;MHIHRFLILTALMIFLLSAGSARTEAAGQVRLELVGDARGTALSFQDWGQTLDGAGIKNVRLRTGTETDKVGIEIQGTADRPLYIVTGRVVSGDELLLPGARFKRGDMKRLAQWLDDLAQNGPSYKRPKLVAFGLTAVQFEQVKKNLAAPVGFSTLGLSRREAVEKIARKMSFSVKFENDFKESLGNDKVEDELSGLSAGTAIACLLQPAGFCLVPQAMGNQIKYAVLKAQPNIKEFWPVGRVPESPIPEVLPGLFEFLSVNVQNVSAAKVLEAVGKRLKTPVLYDRAALAKYKIDPIKAMVSFPRKHTNYSMALGRMLFPAGLQFEVRTDEAGTAFLWVFTVKPL
;
A
#
# COMPACT_ATOMS: atom_id res chain seq x y z
N MET A 1 72.72 29.50 -11.24
CA MET A 1 72.33 30.14 -12.55
C MET A 1 71.19 29.37 -13.14
N HIS A 2 70.11 30.03 -13.39
CA HIS A 2 68.81 29.62 -13.97
C HIS A 2 67.70 29.21 -13.04
N ILE A 3 66.91 30.19 -12.84
CA ILE A 3 65.59 30.35 -12.31
C ILE A 3 64.58 29.66 -13.24
N HIS A 4 63.72 28.74 -12.74
CA HIS A 4 62.47 28.38 -13.42
C HIS A 4 61.28 28.62 -12.54
N ARG A 5 60.49 29.58 -12.99
CA ARG A 5 59.20 30.05 -12.43
C ARG A 5 58.17 28.92 -12.46
N PHE A 6 57.59 28.60 -11.31
CA PHE A 6 56.37 27.80 -11.20
C PHE A 6 55.15 28.70 -11.48
N LEU A 7 54.44 28.43 -12.52
CA LEU A 7 53.14 28.98 -12.81
C LEU A 7 52.09 28.08 -12.12
N ILE A 8 51.46 28.58 -11.06
CA ILE A 8 50.30 27.91 -10.41
C ILE A 8 49.06 28.34 -11.18
N LEU A 9 48.50 27.39 -11.93
CA LEU A 9 47.19 27.52 -12.57
C LEU A 9 46.11 27.14 -11.52
N THR A 10 45.49 28.13 -10.92
CA THR A 10 44.28 27.94 -10.08
C THR A 10 43.08 27.69 -11.00
N ALA A 11 42.69 26.43 -11.15
CA ALA A 11 41.43 26.05 -11.76
C ALA A 11 40.27 26.33 -10.79
N LEU A 12 39.56 27.42 -11.01
CA LEU A 12 38.31 27.77 -10.31
C LEU A 12 37.21 26.82 -10.76
N MET A 13 36.97 25.77 -9.96
CA MET A 13 35.87 24.83 -10.20
C MET A 13 34.55 25.46 -9.74
N ILE A 14 33.84 26.04 -10.67
CA ILE A 14 32.45 26.53 -10.44
C ILE A 14 31.53 25.32 -10.28
N PHE A 15 31.24 24.99 -9.03
CA PHE A 15 30.20 24.02 -8.66
C PHE A 15 28.85 24.71 -8.89
N LEU A 16 28.25 24.50 -10.06
CA LEU A 16 26.85 24.81 -10.30
C LEU A 16 26.00 23.90 -9.42
N LEU A 17 25.67 24.40 -8.23
CA LEU A 17 24.54 23.86 -7.44
C LEU A 17 23.27 24.06 -8.28
N SER A 18 22.87 23.05 -9.03
CA SER A 18 21.50 22.90 -9.48
C SER A 18 20.60 22.66 -8.25
N ALA A 19 20.24 23.75 -7.58
CA ALA A 19 19.12 23.73 -6.66
C ALA A 19 17.89 23.34 -7.48
N GLY A 20 17.56 22.06 -7.45
CA GLY A 20 16.27 21.59 -7.87
C GLY A 20 15.22 22.34 -7.06
N SER A 21 14.62 23.34 -7.69
CA SER A 21 13.46 24.05 -7.14
C SER A 21 12.37 23.01 -6.93
N ALA A 22 12.29 22.47 -5.70
CA ALA A 22 11.06 21.89 -5.23
C ALA A 22 10.02 23.00 -5.43
N ARG A 23 9.16 22.87 -6.45
CA ARG A 23 7.98 23.70 -6.56
C ARG A 23 7.18 23.47 -5.28
N THR A 24 7.34 24.37 -4.33
CA THR A 24 6.38 24.53 -3.24
C THR A 24 5.12 25.01 -3.97
N GLU A 25 4.15 24.14 -4.19
CA GLU A 25 2.82 24.57 -4.61
C GLU A 25 2.40 25.65 -3.63
N ALA A 26 2.22 26.86 -4.12
CA ALA A 26 1.83 27.96 -3.26
C ALA A 26 0.44 27.61 -2.70
N ALA A 27 0.31 27.61 -1.37
CA ALA A 27 -0.97 27.35 -0.72
C ALA A 27 -2.03 28.29 -1.33
N GLY A 28 -3.19 27.75 -1.68
CA GLY A 28 -4.29 28.50 -2.25
C GLY A 28 -4.77 29.56 -1.25
N GLN A 29 -5.33 30.63 -1.76
CA GLN A 29 -6.00 31.62 -0.89
C GLN A 29 -7.43 31.20 -0.61
N VAL A 30 -7.90 31.37 0.62
CA VAL A 30 -9.29 31.12 1.02
C VAL A 30 -9.98 32.43 1.36
N ARG A 31 -11.16 32.64 0.80
CA ARG A 31 -12.09 33.69 1.16
C ARG A 31 -13.37 33.07 1.70
N LEU A 32 -13.75 33.44 2.92
CA LEU A 32 -14.97 32.97 3.56
C LEU A 32 -16.08 33.99 3.35
N GLU A 33 -17.15 33.59 2.66
CA GLU A 33 -18.37 34.41 2.52
C GLU A 33 -19.48 33.78 3.40
N LEU A 34 -19.87 34.50 4.44
CA LEU A 34 -20.95 34.07 5.34
C LEU A 34 -22.24 34.77 4.99
N VAL A 35 -23.24 33.95 4.72
CA VAL A 35 -24.57 34.37 4.34
C VAL A 35 -25.53 34.12 5.50
N GLY A 36 -26.24 35.10 5.93
CA GLY A 36 -27.25 34.98 6.97
C GLY A 36 -28.65 35.01 6.42
N ASP A 37 -29.59 34.46 7.16
CA ASP A 37 -31.00 34.57 6.86
C ASP A 37 -31.44 36.03 7.07
N ALA A 38 -32.28 36.59 6.16
CA ALA A 38 -32.82 37.92 6.26
C ALA A 38 -33.63 38.15 7.55
N ARG A 39 -34.00 37.08 8.24
CA ARG A 39 -34.70 37.10 9.54
C ARG A 39 -33.78 36.99 10.75
N GLY A 40 -32.45 36.72 10.53
CA GLY A 40 -31.45 36.68 11.59
C GLY A 40 -31.10 38.08 12.05
N THR A 41 -30.97 38.26 13.37
CA THR A 41 -30.63 39.55 13.96
C THR A 41 -29.26 40.02 13.49
N ALA A 42 -29.12 41.30 13.10
CA ALA A 42 -27.85 41.94 12.74
C ALA A 42 -26.76 41.71 13.80
N LEU A 43 -27.12 41.49 15.05
CA LEU A 43 -26.28 41.16 16.18
C LEU A 43 -25.54 39.82 15.97
N SER A 44 -26.17 38.77 15.41
CA SER A 44 -25.53 37.47 15.21
C SER A 44 -24.40 37.52 14.16
N PHE A 45 -24.49 38.39 13.16
CA PHE A 45 -23.43 38.62 12.19
C PHE A 45 -22.24 39.37 12.78
N GLN A 46 -22.54 40.39 13.59
CA GLN A 46 -21.49 41.17 14.25
C GLN A 46 -20.69 40.29 15.21
N ASP A 47 -21.38 39.44 15.96
CA ASP A 47 -20.76 38.47 16.88
C ASP A 47 -19.89 37.43 16.13
N TRP A 48 -20.34 36.91 14.97
CA TRP A 48 -19.53 36.02 14.15
C TRP A 48 -18.29 36.73 13.60
N GLY A 49 -18.45 38.00 13.12
CA GLY A 49 -17.33 38.80 12.64
C GLY A 49 -16.26 38.99 13.71
N GLN A 50 -16.65 39.35 14.93
CA GLN A 50 -15.73 39.52 16.06
C GLN A 50 -15.07 38.20 16.47
N THR A 51 -15.85 37.12 16.50
CA THR A 51 -15.33 35.78 16.86
C THR A 51 -14.28 35.28 15.85
N LEU A 52 -14.55 35.49 14.56
CA LEU A 52 -13.62 35.07 13.48
C LEU A 52 -12.32 35.91 13.48
N ASP A 53 -12.48 37.22 13.65
CA ASP A 53 -11.34 38.14 13.73
C ASP A 53 -10.48 37.85 14.97
N GLY A 54 -11.13 37.65 16.13
CA GLY A 54 -10.43 37.23 17.38
C GLY A 54 -9.71 35.88 17.26
N ALA A 55 -10.16 34.98 16.37
CA ALA A 55 -9.50 33.70 16.04
C ALA A 55 -8.43 33.85 14.95
N GLY A 56 -8.17 35.06 14.44
CA GLY A 56 -7.19 35.30 13.39
C GLY A 56 -7.64 34.87 11.98
N ILE A 57 -8.91 34.54 11.80
CA ILE A 57 -9.49 34.18 10.49
C ILE A 57 -9.78 35.43 9.71
N LYS A 58 -8.88 35.79 8.81
CA LYS A 58 -8.98 36.98 7.95
C LYS A 58 -9.64 36.61 6.62
N ASN A 59 -9.95 37.61 5.78
CA ASN A 59 -10.67 37.42 4.50
C ASN A 59 -12.10 36.88 4.64
N VAL A 60 -12.83 37.36 5.63
CA VAL A 60 -14.25 37.03 5.85
C VAL A 60 -15.12 38.16 5.31
N ARG A 61 -16.13 37.81 4.52
CA ARG A 61 -17.16 38.69 4.04
C ARG A 61 -18.49 38.23 4.61
N LEU A 62 -19.17 39.12 5.31
CA LEU A 62 -20.53 38.89 5.85
C LEU A 62 -21.53 39.61 4.95
N ARG A 63 -22.56 38.90 4.50
CA ARG A 63 -23.66 39.53 3.73
C ARG A 63 -25.01 38.90 4.01
N THR A 64 -26.06 39.65 3.79
CA THR A 64 -27.40 39.09 3.81
C THR A 64 -27.60 38.12 2.66
N GLY A 65 -28.21 36.97 2.94
CA GLY A 65 -28.48 35.95 1.96
C GLY A 65 -29.68 36.22 1.08
N THR A 66 -29.62 35.61 -0.10
CA THR A 66 -30.75 35.48 -1.01
C THR A 66 -31.18 34.00 -1.07
N GLU A 67 -32.37 33.69 -1.57
CA GLU A 67 -32.83 32.31 -1.72
C GLU A 67 -31.99 31.48 -2.65
N THR A 68 -31.20 32.13 -3.52
CA THR A 68 -30.33 31.50 -4.49
C THR A 68 -28.94 31.11 -3.93
N ASP A 69 -28.58 31.62 -2.75
CA ASP A 69 -27.29 31.35 -2.14
C ASP A 69 -27.20 29.90 -1.68
N LYS A 70 -26.32 29.17 -2.30
CA LYS A 70 -26.02 27.76 -1.94
C LYS A 70 -24.70 27.67 -1.19
N VAL A 71 -24.69 26.89 -0.11
CA VAL A 71 -23.44 26.51 0.56
C VAL A 71 -22.57 25.76 -0.41
N GLY A 72 -21.34 26.24 -0.66
CA GLY A 72 -20.46 25.69 -1.69
C GLY A 72 -19.06 26.25 -1.65
N ILE A 73 -18.19 25.69 -2.49
CA ILE A 73 -16.84 26.23 -2.75
C ILE A 73 -16.75 26.51 -4.24
N GLU A 74 -16.51 27.77 -4.57
CA GLU A 74 -16.16 28.19 -5.91
C GLU A 74 -14.65 28.33 -6.02
N ILE A 75 -14.07 27.91 -7.14
CA ILE A 75 -12.63 27.96 -7.39
C ILE A 75 -12.37 28.97 -8.47
N GLN A 76 -11.63 30.01 -8.14
CA GLN A 76 -11.18 31.06 -9.07
C GLN A 76 -9.64 31.03 -9.14
N GLY A 77 -9.08 31.79 -10.09
CA GLY A 77 -7.64 31.87 -10.28
C GLY A 77 -7.08 30.75 -11.15
N THR A 78 -5.76 30.54 -11.06
CA THR A 78 -5.03 29.53 -11.82
C THR A 78 -4.77 28.27 -10.99
N ALA A 79 -4.41 27.16 -11.65
CA ALA A 79 -4.07 25.92 -10.96
C ALA A 79 -2.90 26.09 -9.95
N ASP A 80 -1.95 26.98 -10.25
CA ASP A 80 -0.79 27.25 -9.39
C ASP A 80 -1.11 28.24 -8.23
N ARG A 81 -2.20 29.02 -8.36
CA ARG A 81 -2.63 30.01 -7.36
C ARG A 81 -4.16 30.02 -7.28
N PRO A 82 -4.78 28.97 -6.73
CA PRO A 82 -6.22 28.90 -6.61
C PRO A 82 -6.73 29.86 -5.51
N LEU A 83 -7.87 30.51 -5.77
CA LEU A 83 -8.66 31.24 -4.78
C LEU A 83 -9.93 30.43 -4.52
N TYR A 84 -10.07 29.93 -3.32
CA TYR A 84 -11.25 29.21 -2.87
C TYR A 84 -12.23 30.19 -2.22
N ILE A 85 -13.36 30.43 -2.84
CA ILE A 85 -14.45 31.23 -2.28
C ILE A 85 -15.45 30.28 -1.61
N VAL A 86 -15.44 30.26 -0.30
CA VAL A 86 -16.28 29.37 0.51
C VAL A 86 -17.55 30.14 0.92
N THR A 87 -18.69 29.77 0.36
CA THR A 87 -19.98 30.28 0.81
C THR A 87 -20.51 29.39 1.93
N GLY A 88 -20.65 29.98 3.12
CA GLY A 88 -21.24 29.37 4.30
C GLY A 88 -22.52 30.07 4.74
N ARG A 89 -23.35 29.34 5.47
CA ARG A 89 -24.62 29.89 6.03
C ARG A 89 -24.58 29.88 7.53
N VAL A 90 -24.91 31.02 8.14
CA VAL A 90 -25.17 31.12 9.58
C VAL A 90 -26.59 30.60 9.85
N VAL A 91 -26.69 29.53 10.62
CA VAL A 91 -27.94 28.88 11.02
C VAL A 91 -28.16 29.14 12.51
N SER A 92 -29.33 29.60 12.92
CA SER A 92 -29.70 29.82 14.33
C SER A 92 -28.71 30.65 15.19
N GLY A 93 -27.99 31.58 14.59
CA GLY A 93 -27.13 32.55 15.32
C GLY A 93 -25.84 31.98 15.94
N ASP A 94 -25.76 30.69 16.25
CA ASP A 94 -24.63 30.05 16.91
C ASP A 94 -23.96 28.94 16.07
N GLU A 95 -24.55 28.56 14.95
CA GLU A 95 -24.07 27.51 14.08
C GLU A 95 -23.73 28.03 12.68
N LEU A 96 -22.56 27.67 12.20
CA LEU A 96 -22.05 27.93 10.85
C LEU A 96 -22.06 26.66 10.04
N LEU A 97 -22.80 26.65 8.93
CA LEU A 97 -22.81 25.54 7.97
C LEU A 97 -21.86 25.87 6.81
N LEU A 98 -20.83 25.07 6.63
CA LEU A 98 -19.90 25.10 5.50
C LEU A 98 -20.05 23.84 4.64
N PRO A 99 -19.48 23.80 3.43
CA PRO A 99 -19.51 22.63 2.57
C PRO A 99 -18.91 21.39 3.25
N GLY A 100 -19.76 20.42 3.61
CA GLY A 100 -19.36 19.18 4.27
C GLY A 100 -19.01 19.31 5.76
N ALA A 101 -19.21 20.47 6.41
CA ALA A 101 -18.87 20.65 7.82
C ALA A 101 -19.82 21.64 8.54
N ARG A 102 -19.94 21.48 9.86
CA ARG A 102 -20.66 22.38 10.75
C ARG A 102 -19.77 22.82 11.90
N PHE A 103 -19.86 24.09 12.28
CA PHE A 103 -19.06 24.70 13.33
C PHE A 103 -19.93 25.55 14.25
N LYS A 104 -19.64 25.44 15.56
CA LYS A 104 -20.20 26.38 16.57
C LYS A 104 -19.17 27.47 16.85
N ARG A 105 -19.59 28.54 17.53
CA ARG A 105 -18.69 29.65 17.91
C ARG A 105 -17.47 29.18 18.74
N GLY A 106 -17.59 28.09 19.51
CA GLY A 106 -16.46 27.50 20.24
C GLY A 106 -15.49 26.70 19.40
N ASP A 107 -15.81 26.39 18.12
CA ASP A 107 -15.04 25.52 17.25
C ASP A 107 -13.99 26.27 16.40
N MET A 108 -13.61 27.49 16.77
CA MET A 108 -12.74 28.34 15.94
C MET A 108 -11.42 27.69 15.54
N LYS A 109 -10.81 26.95 16.45
CA LYS A 109 -9.56 26.21 16.15
C LYS A 109 -9.77 25.15 15.06
N ARG A 110 -10.89 24.43 15.12
CA ARG A 110 -11.27 23.42 14.13
C ARG A 110 -11.65 24.06 12.79
N LEU A 111 -12.30 25.22 12.82
CA LEU A 111 -12.60 26.00 11.61
C LEU A 111 -11.32 26.52 10.94
N ALA A 112 -10.39 27.07 11.70
CA ALA A 112 -9.10 27.51 11.16
C ALA A 112 -8.35 26.34 10.50
N GLN A 113 -8.27 25.19 11.16
CA GLN A 113 -7.68 23.98 10.57
C GLN A 113 -8.38 23.53 9.28
N TRP A 114 -9.71 23.63 9.21
CA TRP A 114 -10.47 23.28 8.02
C TRP A 114 -10.16 24.23 6.85
N LEU A 115 -10.03 25.54 7.12
CA LEU A 115 -9.66 26.54 6.13
C LEU A 115 -8.21 26.37 5.65
N ASP A 116 -7.28 26.08 6.55
CA ASP A 116 -5.89 25.81 6.24
C ASP A 116 -5.77 24.53 5.39
N ASP A 117 -6.50 23.47 5.73
CA ASP A 117 -6.54 22.24 4.96
C ASP A 117 -7.11 22.47 3.54
N LEU A 118 -8.14 23.31 3.43
CA LEU A 118 -8.67 23.73 2.12
C LEU A 118 -7.62 24.50 1.30
N ALA A 119 -6.89 25.42 1.93
CA ALA A 119 -5.84 26.21 1.28
C ALA A 119 -4.70 25.33 0.75
N GLN A 120 -4.29 24.32 1.54
CA GLN A 120 -3.16 23.47 1.21
C GLN A 120 -3.53 22.34 0.24
N ASN A 121 -4.68 21.71 0.44
CA ASN A 121 -5.06 20.46 -0.22
C ASN A 121 -6.25 20.58 -1.17
N GLY A 122 -6.87 21.75 -1.26
CA GLY A 122 -8.10 21.98 -2.04
C GLY A 122 -9.35 21.32 -1.43
N PRO A 123 -10.51 21.45 -2.08
CA PRO A 123 -11.77 20.91 -1.60
C PRO A 123 -11.74 19.38 -1.49
N SER A 124 -12.24 18.83 -0.38
CA SER A 124 -12.25 17.39 -0.11
C SER A 124 -12.93 16.56 -1.21
N TYR A 125 -13.98 17.08 -1.86
CA TYR A 125 -14.67 16.40 -2.96
C TYR A 125 -13.85 16.32 -4.26
N LYS A 126 -12.79 17.15 -4.41
CA LYS A 126 -11.84 17.07 -5.54
C LYS A 126 -10.64 16.21 -5.24
N ARG A 127 -10.43 15.81 -3.99
CA ARG A 127 -9.31 14.94 -3.62
C ARG A 127 -9.60 13.52 -4.08
N PRO A 128 -8.66 12.87 -4.74
CA PRO A 128 -8.85 11.49 -5.11
C PRO A 128 -9.04 10.64 -3.85
N LYS A 129 -10.04 9.77 -3.88
CA LYS A 129 -10.25 8.80 -2.79
C LYS A 129 -9.04 7.87 -2.76
N LEU A 130 -8.35 7.85 -1.63
CA LEU A 130 -7.24 6.93 -1.41
C LEU A 130 -7.76 5.55 -1.04
N VAL A 131 -7.09 4.54 -1.56
CA VAL A 131 -7.29 3.11 -1.27
C VAL A 131 -6.07 2.56 -0.49
N ALA A 132 -5.78 1.29 -0.58
CA ALA A 132 -4.63 0.69 0.09
C ALA A 132 -3.31 1.44 -0.21
N PHE A 133 -2.39 1.46 0.74
CA PHE A 133 -1.08 2.12 0.67
C PHE A 133 -1.12 3.64 0.47
N GLY A 134 -2.25 4.29 0.75
CA GLY A 134 -2.42 5.72 0.47
C GLY A 134 -2.35 6.08 -1.02
N LEU A 135 -2.60 5.12 -1.91
CA LEU A 135 -2.63 5.29 -3.36
C LEU A 135 -4.04 5.69 -3.82
N THR A 136 -4.13 6.40 -4.94
CA THR A 136 -5.40 6.53 -5.66
C THR A 136 -5.79 5.19 -6.31
N ALA A 137 -7.06 5.00 -6.66
CA ALA A 137 -7.50 3.78 -7.34
C ALA A 137 -6.73 3.52 -8.64
N VAL A 138 -6.43 4.56 -9.42
CA VAL A 138 -5.65 4.47 -10.66
C VAL A 138 -4.21 4.01 -10.37
N GLN A 139 -3.55 4.60 -9.36
CA GLN A 139 -2.21 4.20 -8.95
C GLN A 139 -2.18 2.76 -8.43
N PHE A 140 -3.19 2.35 -7.67
CA PHE A 140 -3.28 1.00 -7.15
C PHE A 140 -3.43 -0.05 -8.26
N GLU A 141 -4.25 0.23 -9.28
CA GLU A 141 -4.35 -0.64 -10.45
C GLU A 141 -3.03 -0.69 -11.27
N GLN A 142 -2.30 0.41 -11.37
CA GLN A 142 -0.96 0.42 -11.98
C GLN A 142 0.03 -0.46 -11.18
N VAL A 143 -0.02 -0.40 -9.85
CA VAL A 143 0.77 -1.28 -8.97
C VAL A 143 0.43 -2.74 -9.21
N LYS A 144 -0.85 -3.11 -9.21
CA LYS A 144 -1.30 -4.49 -9.47
C LYS A 144 -0.79 -4.97 -10.83
N LYS A 145 -0.98 -4.19 -11.88
CA LYS A 145 -0.51 -4.51 -13.23
C LYS A 145 1.01 -4.68 -13.30
N ASN A 146 1.77 -3.83 -12.63
CA ASN A 146 3.23 -3.92 -12.61
C ASN A 146 3.71 -5.18 -11.86
N LEU A 147 3.10 -5.48 -10.73
CA LEU A 147 3.42 -6.64 -9.90
C LEU A 147 2.93 -7.97 -10.51
N ALA A 148 1.98 -7.93 -11.44
CA ALA A 148 1.51 -9.09 -12.21
C ALA A 148 2.52 -9.57 -13.28
N ALA A 149 3.64 -8.84 -13.49
CA ALA A 149 4.68 -9.28 -14.41
C ALA A 149 5.24 -10.65 -14.00
N PRO A 150 5.39 -11.63 -14.94
CA PRO A 150 5.87 -12.95 -14.58
C PRO A 150 7.34 -12.92 -14.20
N VAL A 151 7.73 -13.73 -13.23
CA VAL A 151 9.15 -13.93 -12.86
C VAL A 151 9.93 -14.45 -14.07
N GLY A 152 9.46 -15.53 -14.71
CA GLY A 152 9.93 -16.02 -16.01
C GLY A 152 11.40 -16.51 -16.02
N PHE A 153 11.93 -16.94 -14.87
CA PHE A 153 13.20 -17.63 -14.72
C PHE A 153 13.18 -18.49 -13.44
N SER A 154 13.93 -19.57 -13.42
CA SER A 154 14.02 -20.42 -12.23
C SER A 154 14.68 -19.67 -11.06
N THR A 155 14.05 -19.74 -9.90
CA THR A 155 14.56 -19.15 -8.66
C THR A 155 15.32 -20.17 -7.81
N LEU A 156 15.19 -21.46 -8.09
CA LEU A 156 15.83 -22.52 -7.33
C LEU A 156 17.37 -22.34 -7.29
N GLY A 157 17.90 -22.43 -6.09
CA GLY A 157 19.35 -22.38 -5.84
C GLY A 157 19.99 -20.99 -6.01
N LEU A 158 19.24 -19.95 -6.45
CA LEU A 158 19.73 -18.58 -6.36
C LEU A 158 19.83 -18.16 -4.89
N SER A 159 20.72 -17.22 -4.58
CA SER A 159 20.59 -16.56 -3.29
C SER A 159 19.33 -15.72 -3.25
N ARG A 160 18.72 -15.57 -2.08
CA ARG A 160 17.50 -14.77 -1.90
C ARG A 160 17.67 -13.35 -2.43
N ARG A 161 18.82 -12.76 -2.17
CA ARG A 161 19.17 -11.42 -2.67
C ARG A 161 19.20 -11.36 -4.20
N GLU A 162 19.90 -12.31 -4.85
CA GLU A 162 19.95 -12.36 -6.32
C GLU A 162 18.59 -12.52 -6.94
N ALA A 163 17.73 -13.37 -6.36
CA ALA A 163 16.37 -13.59 -6.85
C ALA A 163 15.56 -12.30 -6.77
N VAL A 164 15.55 -11.60 -5.61
CA VAL A 164 14.83 -10.32 -5.42
C VAL A 164 15.36 -9.26 -6.37
N GLU A 165 16.68 -9.06 -6.46
CA GLU A 165 17.27 -8.05 -7.34
C GLU A 165 16.98 -8.35 -8.83
N LYS A 166 16.99 -9.62 -9.23
CA LYS A 166 16.72 -10.04 -10.61
C LYS A 166 15.25 -9.81 -10.99
N ILE A 167 14.31 -10.08 -10.06
CA ILE A 167 12.90 -9.77 -10.25
C ILE A 167 12.69 -8.25 -10.30
N ALA A 168 13.27 -7.50 -9.35
CA ALA A 168 13.14 -6.05 -9.27
C ALA A 168 13.61 -5.33 -10.55
N ARG A 169 14.67 -5.82 -11.20
CA ARG A 169 15.15 -5.26 -12.50
C ARG A 169 14.15 -5.42 -13.64
N LYS A 170 13.24 -6.39 -13.58
CA LYS A 170 12.18 -6.57 -14.57
C LYS A 170 10.96 -5.70 -14.33
N MET A 171 10.86 -5.09 -13.15
CA MET A 171 9.73 -4.23 -12.81
C MET A 171 9.85 -2.86 -13.47
N SER A 172 8.73 -2.30 -13.92
CA SER A 172 8.69 -0.98 -14.55
C SER A 172 8.86 0.17 -13.56
N PHE A 173 8.60 -0.07 -12.27
CA PHE A 173 8.78 0.92 -11.20
C PHE A 173 10.07 0.63 -10.41
N SER A 174 10.72 1.69 -9.95
CA SER A 174 11.95 1.56 -9.16
C SER A 174 11.68 0.91 -7.80
N VAL A 175 12.56 0.00 -7.40
CA VAL A 175 12.55 -0.61 -6.07
C VAL A 175 13.68 -0.01 -5.26
N LYS A 176 13.34 0.60 -4.12
CA LYS A 176 14.30 1.12 -3.14
C LYS A 176 14.48 0.11 -2.03
N PHE A 177 15.70 -0.28 -1.79
CA PHE A 177 16.06 -1.17 -0.69
C PHE A 177 16.55 -0.36 0.50
N GLU A 178 16.17 -0.76 1.71
CA GLU A 178 16.71 -0.24 2.96
C GLU A 178 18.20 -0.58 3.07
N ASN A 179 18.98 0.21 3.79
CA ASN A 179 20.46 0.06 3.84
C ASN A 179 20.90 -1.32 4.32
N ASP A 180 20.20 -1.89 5.29
CA ASP A 180 20.52 -3.20 5.89
C ASP A 180 20.07 -4.41 5.04
N PHE A 181 19.37 -4.15 3.94
CA PHE A 181 18.78 -5.20 3.09
C PHE A 181 19.83 -6.18 2.57
N LYS A 182 20.96 -5.65 2.07
CA LYS A 182 22.01 -6.48 1.45
C LYS A 182 22.71 -7.42 2.45
N GLU A 183 22.83 -6.98 3.70
CA GLU A 183 23.48 -7.76 4.76
C GLU A 183 22.49 -8.75 5.39
N SER A 184 21.24 -8.34 5.55
CA SER A 184 20.23 -9.13 6.25
C SER A 184 19.59 -10.25 5.43
N LEU A 185 19.58 -10.16 4.09
CA LEU A 185 19.03 -11.23 3.25
C LEU A 185 19.92 -12.48 3.18
N GLY A 186 21.17 -12.38 3.64
CA GLY A 186 22.10 -13.51 3.67
C GLY A 186 22.37 -14.14 2.30
N ASN A 187 23.08 -15.26 2.33
CA ASN A 187 23.36 -16.10 1.17
C ASN A 187 22.45 -17.36 1.10
N ASP A 188 21.33 -17.32 1.87
CA ASP A 188 20.39 -18.44 1.90
C ASP A 188 19.86 -18.74 0.51
N LYS A 189 19.90 -20.01 0.15
CA LYS A 189 19.41 -20.46 -1.15
C LYS A 189 17.89 -20.49 -1.16
N VAL A 190 17.32 -20.06 -2.28
CA VAL A 190 15.88 -20.17 -2.53
C VAL A 190 15.55 -21.62 -2.82
N GLU A 191 14.63 -22.17 -2.05
CA GLU A 191 14.17 -23.57 -2.15
C GLU A 191 12.85 -23.69 -2.93
N ASP A 192 12.14 -22.57 -3.11
CA ASP A 192 10.85 -22.53 -3.79
C ASP A 192 11.03 -22.12 -5.27
N GLU A 193 10.36 -22.84 -6.19
CA GLU A 193 10.31 -22.44 -7.59
C GLU A 193 9.20 -21.40 -7.81
N LEU A 194 9.60 -20.16 -8.15
CA LEU A 194 8.70 -19.03 -8.30
C LEU A 194 8.53 -18.57 -9.76
N SER A 195 9.15 -19.27 -10.73
CA SER A 195 9.19 -18.86 -12.15
C SER A 195 7.82 -18.68 -12.80
N GLY A 196 6.83 -19.47 -12.35
CA GLY A 196 5.45 -19.44 -12.84
C GLY A 196 4.55 -18.43 -12.15
N LEU A 197 5.09 -17.62 -11.22
CA LEU A 197 4.33 -16.68 -10.42
C LEU A 197 4.61 -15.24 -10.82
N SER A 198 3.75 -14.35 -10.37
CA SER A 198 3.89 -12.90 -10.51
C SER A 198 5.00 -12.34 -9.62
N ALA A 199 5.62 -11.26 -10.07
CA ALA A 199 6.73 -10.57 -9.39
C ALA A 199 6.35 -10.12 -7.97
N GLY A 200 5.13 -9.62 -7.75
CA GLY A 200 4.66 -9.16 -6.45
C GLY A 200 4.63 -10.29 -5.42
N THR A 201 3.94 -11.37 -5.74
CA THR A 201 3.86 -12.58 -4.90
C THR A 201 5.25 -13.20 -4.68
N ALA A 202 6.07 -13.29 -5.72
CA ALA A 202 7.42 -13.86 -5.62
C ALA A 202 8.33 -13.02 -4.72
N ILE A 203 8.36 -11.69 -4.88
CA ILE A 203 9.15 -10.80 -4.01
C ILE A 203 8.65 -10.90 -2.56
N ALA A 204 7.35 -10.85 -2.32
CA ALA A 204 6.79 -10.96 -0.97
C ALA A 204 7.19 -12.30 -0.31
N CYS A 205 7.12 -13.42 -1.05
CA CYS A 205 7.55 -14.74 -0.59
C CYS A 205 9.05 -14.78 -0.23
N LEU A 206 9.90 -14.11 -1.02
CA LEU A 206 11.33 -14.05 -0.77
C LEU A 206 11.70 -13.14 0.41
N LEU A 207 10.95 -12.07 0.64
CA LEU A 207 11.24 -11.08 1.68
C LEU A 207 10.79 -11.53 3.07
N GLN A 208 9.63 -12.19 3.17
CA GLN A 208 8.99 -12.55 4.44
C GLN A 208 9.90 -13.34 5.39
N PRO A 209 10.61 -14.39 4.98
CA PRO A 209 11.47 -15.16 5.89
C PRO A 209 12.67 -14.37 6.43
N ALA A 210 13.08 -13.32 5.74
CA ALA A 210 14.16 -12.44 6.16
C ALA A 210 13.65 -11.24 7.02
N GLY A 211 12.35 -11.19 7.31
CA GLY A 211 11.75 -10.12 8.10
C GLY A 211 11.59 -8.79 7.34
N PHE A 212 11.51 -8.84 6.00
CA PHE A 212 11.24 -7.67 5.17
C PHE A 212 9.87 -7.77 4.51
N CYS A 213 9.38 -6.62 4.05
CA CYS A 213 8.13 -6.51 3.32
C CYS A 213 8.25 -5.52 2.16
N LEU A 214 7.41 -5.70 1.14
CA LEU A 214 7.29 -4.82 -0.02
C LEU A 214 6.15 -3.83 0.21
N VAL A 215 6.44 -2.53 0.09
CA VAL A 215 5.45 -1.47 0.28
C VAL A 215 5.43 -0.55 -0.94
N PRO A 216 4.33 -0.51 -1.70
CA PRO A 216 4.13 0.50 -2.72
C PRO A 216 3.98 1.89 -2.08
N GLN A 217 4.58 2.90 -2.69
CA GLN A 217 4.55 4.28 -2.20
C GLN A 217 4.26 5.25 -3.33
N ALA A 218 3.32 6.18 -3.11
CA ALA A 218 3.11 7.32 -3.99
C ALA A 218 4.13 8.42 -3.68
N MET A 219 4.75 8.97 -4.72
CA MET A 219 5.58 10.17 -4.66
C MET A 219 5.04 11.16 -5.72
N GLY A 220 4.00 11.90 -5.37
CA GLY A 220 3.22 12.68 -6.32
C GLY A 220 2.58 11.76 -7.37
N ASN A 221 2.87 12.00 -8.64
CA ASN A 221 2.38 11.18 -9.75
C ASN A 221 3.21 9.91 -10.01
N GLN A 222 4.30 9.71 -9.30
CA GLN A 222 5.18 8.56 -9.46
C GLN A 222 4.89 7.49 -8.40
N ILE A 223 5.10 6.23 -8.77
CA ILE A 223 5.01 5.09 -7.87
C ILE A 223 6.40 4.51 -7.71
N LYS A 224 6.78 4.18 -6.47
CA LYS A 224 7.99 3.46 -6.13
C LYS A 224 7.64 2.31 -5.20
N TYR A 225 8.50 1.32 -5.15
CA TYR A 225 8.44 0.27 -4.16
C TYR A 225 9.53 0.46 -3.13
N ALA A 226 9.19 0.32 -1.86
CA ALA A 226 10.14 0.26 -0.77
C ALA A 226 10.20 -1.17 -0.23
N VAL A 227 11.39 -1.71 -0.09
CA VAL A 227 11.64 -2.92 0.70
C VAL A 227 12.08 -2.47 2.07
N LEU A 228 11.24 -2.70 3.05
CA LEU A 228 11.39 -2.23 4.42
C LEU A 228 11.46 -3.42 5.38
N LYS A 229 12.13 -3.25 6.51
CA LYS A 229 12.09 -4.21 7.60
C LYS A 229 10.67 -4.28 8.17
N ALA A 230 10.10 -5.47 8.27
CA ALA A 230 8.76 -5.67 8.82
C ALA A 230 8.74 -5.27 10.30
N GLN A 231 7.98 -4.22 10.61
CA GLN A 231 7.84 -3.66 11.96
C GLN A 231 6.35 -3.42 12.29
N PRO A 232 5.95 -3.38 13.56
CA PRO A 232 4.55 -3.21 13.96
C PRO A 232 3.88 -1.90 13.48
N ASN A 233 4.68 -0.88 13.15
CA ASN A 233 4.21 0.38 12.59
C ASN A 233 3.85 0.31 11.09
N ILE A 234 4.34 -0.71 10.38
CA ILE A 234 3.99 -0.95 8.97
C ILE A 234 2.70 -1.78 8.94
N LYS A 235 1.57 -1.08 8.80
CA LYS A 235 0.24 -1.72 8.80
C LYS A 235 -0.13 -2.36 7.47
N GLU A 236 0.39 -1.84 6.37
CA GLU A 236 0.07 -2.28 5.02
C GLU A 236 1.35 -2.66 4.27
N PHE A 237 1.41 -3.87 3.77
CA PHE A 237 2.47 -4.37 2.93
C PHE A 237 1.92 -5.36 1.89
N TRP A 238 2.68 -5.59 0.83
CA TRP A 238 2.23 -6.48 -0.24
C TRP A 238 2.25 -7.93 0.25
N PRO A 239 1.13 -8.65 0.15
CA PRO A 239 1.02 -10.01 0.69
C PRO A 239 1.64 -11.05 -0.25
N VAL A 240 1.90 -12.26 0.28
CA VAL A 240 2.23 -13.44 -0.53
C VAL A 240 0.94 -14.00 -1.12
N GLY A 241 0.57 -13.51 -2.30
CA GLY A 241 -0.72 -13.80 -2.91
C GLY A 241 -1.92 -13.30 -2.12
N ARG A 242 -3.12 -13.59 -2.62
CA ARG A 242 -4.38 -13.16 -2.03
C ARG A 242 -5.38 -14.29 -2.01
N VAL A 243 -6.33 -14.24 -1.11
CA VAL A 243 -7.49 -15.12 -1.15
C VAL A 243 -8.22 -14.86 -2.48
N PRO A 244 -8.55 -15.90 -3.26
CA PRO A 244 -9.27 -15.73 -4.51
C PRO A 244 -10.61 -15.02 -4.32
N GLU A 245 -10.97 -14.17 -5.28
CA GLU A 245 -12.29 -13.53 -5.30
C GLU A 245 -13.39 -14.52 -5.70
N SER A 246 -13.05 -15.47 -6.60
CA SER A 246 -13.93 -16.56 -7.01
C SER A 246 -13.86 -17.73 -6.04
N PRO A 247 -14.91 -18.56 -5.96
CA PRO A 247 -14.91 -19.79 -5.15
C PRO A 247 -13.74 -20.72 -5.50
N ILE A 248 -13.10 -21.31 -4.49
CA ILE A 248 -11.92 -22.17 -4.67
C ILE A 248 -12.15 -23.30 -5.70
N PRO A 249 -13.35 -23.96 -5.78
CA PRO A 249 -13.61 -24.98 -6.78
C PRO A 249 -13.55 -24.48 -8.24
N GLU A 250 -13.78 -23.19 -8.46
CA GLU A 250 -13.65 -22.58 -9.80
C GLU A 250 -12.19 -22.25 -10.12
N VAL A 251 -11.43 -21.83 -9.10
CA VAL A 251 -10.02 -21.43 -9.24
C VAL A 251 -9.10 -22.63 -9.38
N LEU A 252 -9.36 -23.71 -8.62
CA LEU A 252 -8.55 -24.92 -8.60
C LEU A 252 -9.45 -26.18 -8.52
N PRO A 253 -10.20 -26.51 -9.59
CA PRO A 253 -11.18 -27.61 -9.58
C PRO A 253 -10.57 -28.95 -9.27
N GLY A 254 -9.35 -29.22 -9.75
CA GLY A 254 -8.63 -30.47 -9.50
C GLY A 254 -8.43 -30.80 -8.02
N LEU A 255 -8.45 -29.81 -7.14
CA LEU A 255 -8.36 -30.01 -5.68
C LEU A 255 -9.56 -30.78 -5.11
N PHE A 256 -10.72 -30.73 -5.81
CA PHE A 256 -11.99 -31.32 -5.40
C PHE A 256 -12.35 -32.59 -6.18
N GLU A 257 -11.50 -33.01 -7.13
CA GLU A 257 -11.69 -34.28 -7.83
C GLU A 257 -11.53 -35.46 -6.89
N PHE A 258 -12.46 -36.41 -6.95
CA PHE A 258 -12.45 -37.62 -6.13
C PHE A 258 -11.47 -38.65 -6.65
N LEU A 259 -10.71 -39.22 -5.73
CA LEU A 259 -9.71 -40.25 -6.01
C LEU A 259 -9.53 -41.18 -4.82
N SER A 260 -8.91 -42.33 -5.05
CA SER A 260 -8.50 -43.22 -3.95
C SER A 260 -7.14 -42.77 -3.42
N VAL A 261 -7.10 -42.30 -2.18
CA VAL A 261 -5.89 -41.88 -1.48
C VAL A 261 -5.47 -42.98 -0.51
N ASN A 262 -4.16 -43.28 -0.49
CA ASN A 262 -3.51 -44.13 0.52
C ASN A 262 -2.11 -43.58 0.72
N VAL A 263 -1.82 -43.04 1.89
CA VAL A 263 -0.50 -42.50 2.25
C VAL A 263 -0.07 -43.11 3.57
N GLN A 264 1.13 -43.70 3.61
CA GLN A 264 1.65 -44.34 4.82
C GLN A 264 3.05 -43.85 5.11
N ASN A 265 3.18 -43.08 6.20
CA ASN A 265 4.44 -42.58 6.73
C ASN A 265 5.32 -41.91 5.66
N VAL A 266 4.77 -40.96 4.94
CA VAL A 266 5.45 -40.14 3.92
C VAL A 266 5.64 -38.73 4.43
N SER A 267 6.76 -38.06 4.08
CA SER A 267 6.95 -36.67 4.51
C SER A 267 5.91 -35.75 3.89
N ALA A 268 5.44 -34.76 4.66
CA ALA A 268 4.47 -33.77 4.21
C ALA A 268 4.94 -33.05 2.94
N ALA A 269 6.24 -32.72 2.86
CA ALA A 269 6.81 -32.08 1.68
C ALA A 269 6.64 -32.94 0.41
N LYS A 270 6.90 -34.26 0.48
CA LYS A 270 6.72 -35.18 -0.66
C LYS A 270 5.27 -35.30 -1.09
N VAL A 271 4.33 -35.36 -0.12
CA VAL A 271 2.90 -35.40 -0.42
C VAL A 271 2.46 -34.10 -1.12
N LEU A 272 2.87 -32.96 -0.60
CA LEU A 272 2.56 -31.64 -1.18
C LEU A 272 3.16 -31.47 -2.57
N GLU A 273 4.40 -31.91 -2.77
CA GLU A 273 5.06 -31.91 -4.09
C GLU A 273 4.30 -32.77 -5.10
N ALA A 274 3.90 -33.98 -4.71
CA ALA A 274 3.15 -34.88 -5.58
C ALA A 274 1.78 -34.30 -5.97
N VAL A 275 1.09 -33.67 -5.01
CA VAL A 275 -0.18 -32.99 -5.25
C VAL A 275 0.01 -31.77 -6.16
N GLY A 276 1.01 -30.93 -5.88
CA GLY A 276 1.36 -29.77 -6.71
C GLY A 276 1.64 -30.15 -8.16
N LYS A 277 2.45 -31.20 -8.38
CA LYS A 277 2.74 -31.74 -9.73
C LYS A 277 1.47 -32.22 -10.44
N ARG A 278 0.59 -32.95 -9.73
CA ARG A 278 -0.64 -33.47 -10.33
C ARG A 278 -1.64 -32.39 -10.64
N LEU A 279 -1.77 -31.40 -9.80
CA LEU A 279 -2.65 -30.23 -10.00
C LEU A 279 -2.02 -29.18 -10.92
N LYS A 280 -0.74 -29.34 -11.30
CA LYS A 280 0.06 -28.33 -12.02
C LYS A 280 0.03 -26.97 -11.32
N THR A 281 0.09 -26.99 -10.01
CA THR A 281 -0.09 -25.83 -9.14
C THR A 281 1.13 -25.68 -8.25
N PRO A 282 1.77 -24.51 -8.17
CA PRO A 282 2.89 -24.26 -7.27
C PRO A 282 2.50 -24.50 -5.81
N VAL A 283 3.45 -24.98 -5.02
CA VAL A 283 3.31 -25.10 -3.57
C VAL A 283 4.35 -24.22 -2.93
N LEU A 284 3.90 -23.26 -2.14
CA LEU A 284 4.74 -22.31 -1.42
C LEU A 284 4.55 -22.47 0.08
N TYR A 285 5.58 -22.13 0.83
CA TYR A 285 5.61 -22.32 2.28
C TYR A 285 5.78 -20.99 3.02
N ASP A 286 5.05 -20.81 4.12
CA ASP A 286 5.34 -19.76 5.09
C ASP A 286 6.61 -20.12 5.88
N ARG A 287 7.77 -19.86 5.25
CA ARG A 287 9.08 -20.17 5.81
C ARG A 287 9.31 -19.47 7.16
N ALA A 288 8.74 -18.29 7.37
CA ALA A 288 8.86 -17.55 8.63
C ALA A 288 8.12 -18.27 9.77
N ALA A 289 6.87 -18.67 9.52
CA ALA A 289 6.08 -19.41 10.51
C ALA A 289 6.70 -20.81 10.79
N LEU A 290 7.10 -21.52 9.73
CA LEU A 290 7.76 -22.82 9.88
C LEU A 290 9.02 -22.74 10.74
N ALA A 291 9.88 -21.74 10.50
CA ALA A 291 11.09 -21.53 11.29
C ALA A 291 10.78 -21.18 12.74
N LYS A 292 9.81 -20.28 12.98
CA LYS A 292 9.37 -19.88 14.33
C LYS A 292 8.88 -21.07 15.16
N TYR A 293 8.10 -21.96 14.57
CA TYR A 293 7.54 -23.13 15.26
C TYR A 293 8.39 -24.38 15.12
N LYS A 294 9.56 -24.29 14.46
CA LYS A 294 10.50 -25.40 14.24
C LYS A 294 9.84 -26.60 13.55
N ILE A 295 8.94 -26.34 12.60
CA ILE A 295 8.27 -27.37 11.80
C ILE A 295 9.04 -27.50 10.47
N ASP A 296 9.55 -28.71 10.20
CA ASP A 296 10.22 -29.05 8.97
C ASP A 296 9.31 -30.00 8.15
N PRO A 297 8.71 -29.53 7.05
CA PRO A 297 7.82 -30.36 6.22
C PRO A 297 8.49 -31.60 5.63
N ILE A 298 9.83 -31.61 5.52
CA ILE A 298 10.59 -32.77 5.05
C ILE A 298 10.62 -33.87 6.11
N LYS A 299 10.69 -33.48 7.39
CA LYS A 299 10.74 -34.41 8.54
C LYS A 299 9.36 -34.73 9.08
N ALA A 300 8.36 -33.88 8.84
CA ALA A 300 6.99 -34.09 9.29
C ALA A 300 6.35 -35.25 8.51
N MET A 301 6.20 -36.41 9.19
CA MET A 301 5.63 -37.61 8.56
C MET A 301 4.11 -37.58 8.68
N VAL A 302 3.41 -37.89 7.56
CA VAL A 302 1.96 -37.89 7.47
C VAL A 302 1.46 -39.25 6.96
N SER A 303 0.24 -39.59 7.37
CA SER A 303 -0.44 -40.83 6.94
C SER A 303 -1.91 -40.54 6.68
N PHE A 304 -2.49 -41.27 5.73
CA PHE A 304 -3.92 -41.23 5.41
C PHE A 304 -4.37 -42.63 5.02
N PRO A 305 -5.39 -43.21 5.65
CA PRO A 305 -5.84 -44.54 5.36
C PRO A 305 -6.45 -44.60 3.96
N ARG A 306 -6.42 -45.79 3.35
CA ARG A 306 -7.04 -45.98 2.02
C ARG A 306 -8.51 -45.56 2.05
N LYS A 307 -8.83 -44.51 1.32
CA LYS A 307 -10.19 -43.92 1.26
C LYS A 307 -10.43 -43.24 -0.07
N HIS A 308 -11.66 -43.32 -0.53
CA HIS A 308 -12.13 -42.52 -1.66
C HIS A 308 -12.51 -41.12 -1.15
N THR A 309 -11.82 -40.09 -1.62
CA THR A 309 -11.92 -38.70 -1.14
C THR A 309 -11.35 -37.75 -2.18
N ASN A 310 -11.30 -36.45 -1.90
CA ASN A 310 -10.62 -35.45 -2.75
C ASN A 310 -9.34 -34.93 -2.08
N TYR A 311 -8.50 -34.21 -2.84
CA TYR A 311 -7.24 -33.67 -2.32
C TYR A 311 -7.44 -32.69 -1.17
N SER A 312 -8.47 -31.82 -1.25
CA SER A 312 -8.75 -30.82 -0.20
C SER A 312 -8.97 -31.49 1.16
N MET A 313 -9.83 -32.51 1.20
CA MET A 313 -10.12 -33.24 2.44
C MET A 313 -8.93 -34.10 2.91
N ALA A 314 -8.25 -34.75 1.97
CA ALA A 314 -7.09 -35.57 2.30
C ALA A 314 -5.95 -34.73 2.89
N LEU A 315 -5.57 -33.63 2.22
CA LEU A 315 -4.52 -32.73 2.70
C LEU A 315 -4.87 -32.12 4.05
N GLY A 316 -6.08 -31.59 4.22
CA GLY A 316 -6.48 -31.00 5.49
C GLY A 316 -6.34 -31.99 6.68
N ARG A 317 -6.73 -33.24 6.48
CA ARG A 317 -6.62 -34.28 7.51
C ARG A 317 -5.19 -34.78 7.75
N MET A 318 -4.35 -34.81 6.73
CA MET A 318 -2.96 -35.26 6.84
C MET A 318 -2.06 -34.20 7.46
N LEU A 319 -2.23 -32.95 7.06
CA LEU A 319 -1.33 -31.87 7.44
C LEU A 319 -1.58 -31.37 8.87
N PHE A 320 -2.84 -31.35 9.31
CA PHE A 320 -3.20 -30.81 10.61
C PHE A 320 -2.49 -31.48 11.80
N PRO A 321 -2.39 -32.82 11.90
CA PRO A 321 -1.63 -33.47 12.98
C PRO A 321 -0.12 -33.18 12.93
N ALA A 322 0.39 -32.80 11.74
CA ALA A 322 1.79 -32.39 11.55
C ALA A 322 2.01 -30.89 11.88
N GLY A 323 1.00 -30.21 12.41
CA GLY A 323 1.05 -28.77 12.71
C GLY A 323 0.97 -27.86 11.48
N LEU A 324 0.58 -28.40 10.34
CA LEU A 324 0.51 -27.71 9.06
C LEU A 324 -0.95 -27.52 8.60
N GLN A 325 -1.16 -26.45 7.86
CA GLN A 325 -2.38 -26.18 7.12
C GLN A 325 -2.05 -25.67 5.73
N PHE A 326 -3.03 -25.63 4.84
CA PHE A 326 -2.88 -25.01 3.54
C PHE A 326 -4.13 -24.22 3.17
N GLU A 327 -3.94 -23.27 2.29
CA GLU A 327 -5.01 -22.55 1.61
C GLU A 327 -4.66 -22.33 0.14
N VAL A 328 -5.67 -22.13 -0.69
CA VAL A 328 -5.49 -21.72 -2.07
C VAL A 328 -5.39 -20.21 -2.10
N ARG A 329 -4.33 -19.71 -2.69
CA ARG A 329 -4.14 -18.28 -2.99
C ARG A 329 -3.97 -18.08 -4.48
N THR A 330 -4.16 -16.84 -4.92
CA THR A 330 -3.85 -16.39 -6.27
C THR A 330 -2.82 -15.27 -6.23
N ASP A 331 -1.94 -15.26 -7.22
CA ASP A 331 -1.03 -14.16 -7.43
C ASP A 331 -1.72 -12.99 -8.17
N GLU A 332 -0.97 -11.94 -8.52
CA GLU A 332 -1.49 -10.74 -9.18
C GLU A 332 -1.99 -11.01 -10.62
N ALA A 333 -1.52 -12.08 -11.25
CA ALA A 333 -1.96 -12.53 -12.58
C ALA A 333 -3.13 -13.52 -12.52
N GLY A 334 -3.58 -13.91 -11.30
CA GLY A 334 -4.62 -14.91 -11.11
C GLY A 334 -4.11 -16.36 -11.10
N THR A 335 -2.80 -16.58 -11.09
CA THR A 335 -2.23 -17.94 -10.99
C THR A 335 -2.48 -18.49 -9.60
N ALA A 336 -3.18 -19.62 -9.52
CA ALA A 336 -3.43 -20.31 -8.25
C ALA A 336 -2.20 -21.02 -7.72
N PHE A 337 -2.00 -21.02 -6.41
CA PHE A 337 -0.99 -21.80 -5.72
C PHE A 337 -1.46 -22.27 -4.34
N LEU A 338 -0.86 -23.32 -3.83
CA LEU A 338 -1.08 -23.79 -2.46
C LEU A 338 -0.12 -23.07 -1.52
N TRP A 339 -0.67 -22.32 -0.58
CA TRP A 339 0.09 -21.68 0.50
C TRP A 339 0.02 -22.54 1.74
N VAL A 340 1.16 -23.10 2.15
CA VAL A 340 1.31 -23.99 3.31
C VAL A 340 1.87 -23.21 4.49
N PHE A 341 1.15 -23.25 5.60
CA PHE A 341 1.49 -22.50 6.80
C PHE A 341 1.24 -23.32 8.07
N THR A 342 1.60 -22.78 9.23
CA THR A 342 1.45 -23.47 10.52
C THR A 342 0.05 -23.30 11.08
N VAL A 343 -0.46 -24.30 11.80
CA VAL A 343 -1.74 -24.24 12.53
C VAL A 343 -1.76 -23.08 13.53
N LYS A 344 -0.61 -22.78 14.12
CA LYS A 344 -0.45 -21.60 14.98
C LYS A 344 -0.05 -20.41 14.12
N PRO A 345 -0.73 -19.26 14.21
CA PRO A 345 -0.35 -18.06 13.45
C PRO A 345 0.99 -17.50 13.91
N LEU A 346 1.63 -16.72 13.04
CA LEU A 346 2.86 -15.96 13.31
C LEU A 346 2.69 -14.95 14.46
#